data_f929472a1c8e7ac1558307a891f9ea52
#
_entry.id   f929472a1c8e7ac1558307a891f9ea52
#
_cell.length_a   1.000
_cell.length_b   1.000
_cell.length_c   1.000
_cell.angle_alpha   90.00
_cell.angle_beta   90.00
_cell.angle_gamma   90.00
#
_symmetry.space_group_name_H-M   'P 1'
#
loop_
_entity.id
_entity.type
_entity.pdbx_description
1 polymer ?
#
loop_
_entity_poly.entity_id
_entity_poly.type
_entity_poly.pdbx_seq_one_letter_code
_entity_poly.pdbx_strand_id
1 'polypeptide(L)'
;MDKQIVFVRFKKCSYFCSGIHLKRPIFKTKTDMKELKGTKTEKNLMEAFAGESQARNKYSYYASQAKKDGYQQIAALFEETAANEKEHAKLWFKYLQGGAIKSTVENLKDAAEGENYEWTNMYDRMAREADEEGFHEIAAKMRGVAAIEKAHEERYLKLLQNIEQGIVFSREGDTVWQCRNCGHIVVGTKAPEVCPVCNHPQSYFEVHQENY
;
A
#
# COMPACT_ATOMS: atom_id res chain seq x y z
N MET A 1 -51.04 -29.49 10.64
CA MET A 1 -50.73 -28.06 10.50
C MET A 1 -49.62 -27.96 9.47
N ASP A 2 -50.03 -27.82 8.21
CA ASP A 2 -49.11 -27.82 7.05
C ASP A 2 -48.40 -26.49 6.92
N LYS A 3 -47.06 -26.53 6.89
CA LYS A 3 -46.25 -25.37 6.53
C LYS A 3 -46.04 -25.37 5.02
N GLN A 4 -46.81 -24.53 4.32
CA GLN A 4 -46.58 -24.25 2.90
C GLN A 4 -45.27 -23.47 2.73
N ILE A 5 -44.35 -24.09 2.02
CA ILE A 5 -43.12 -23.44 1.55
C ILE A 5 -43.46 -22.67 0.26
N VAL A 6 -43.45 -21.36 0.30
CA VAL A 6 -43.67 -20.53 -0.89
C VAL A 6 -42.35 -20.43 -1.67
N PHE A 7 -42.30 -21.12 -2.80
CA PHE A 7 -41.20 -20.96 -3.77
C PHE A 7 -41.41 -19.66 -4.56
N VAL A 8 -40.59 -18.65 -4.28
CA VAL A 8 -40.52 -17.45 -5.14
C VAL A 8 -39.71 -17.80 -6.38
N ARG A 9 -40.40 -17.92 -7.50
CA ARG A 9 -39.79 -18.17 -8.82
C ARG A 9 -39.17 -16.89 -9.34
N PHE A 10 -37.81 -16.75 -9.26
CA PHE A 10 -37.12 -15.67 -9.93
C PHE A 10 -37.25 -15.80 -11.46
N LYS A 11 -37.93 -14.85 -12.10
CA LYS A 11 -37.93 -14.70 -13.55
C LYS A 11 -36.52 -14.35 -14.01
N LYS A 12 -35.94 -15.18 -14.89
CA LYS A 12 -34.71 -14.85 -15.61
C LYS A 12 -34.92 -13.55 -16.38
N CYS A 13 -34.24 -12.46 -15.94
CA CYS A 13 -34.15 -11.27 -16.73
C CYS A 13 -33.05 -11.48 -17.78
N SER A 14 -33.45 -11.82 -19.00
CA SER A 14 -32.55 -11.89 -20.16
C SER A 14 -32.26 -10.48 -20.65
N TYR A 15 -31.22 -9.83 -20.09
CA TYR A 15 -30.66 -8.66 -20.75
C TYR A 15 -29.83 -9.13 -21.94
N PHE A 16 -30.32 -8.81 -23.11
CA PHE A 16 -29.61 -8.89 -24.38
C PHE A 16 -28.45 -7.90 -24.32
N CYS A 17 -27.25 -8.37 -24.00
CA CYS A 17 -26.01 -7.60 -24.22
C CYS A 17 -25.76 -7.59 -25.74
N SER A 18 -26.28 -6.57 -26.44
CA SER A 18 -25.82 -6.21 -27.76
C SER A 18 -24.32 -5.90 -27.67
N GLY A 19 -23.54 -6.66 -28.43
CA GLY A 19 -22.08 -6.64 -28.38
C GLY A 19 -21.49 -5.25 -28.61
N ILE A 20 -21.03 -4.63 -27.56
CA ILE A 20 -20.05 -3.55 -27.66
C ILE A 20 -18.72 -4.23 -27.87
N HIS A 21 -18.27 -4.32 -29.11
CA HIS A 21 -16.88 -4.59 -29.45
C HIS A 21 -16.04 -3.43 -28.95
N LEU A 22 -15.67 -3.48 -27.66
CA LEU A 22 -14.58 -2.67 -27.15
C LEU A 22 -13.30 -3.09 -27.89
N LYS A 23 -12.94 -2.35 -28.94
CA LYS A 23 -11.60 -2.43 -29.54
C LYS A 23 -10.62 -2.23 -28.38
N ARG A 24 -9.86 -3.27 -28.04
CA ARG A 24 -8.74 -3.14 -27.08
C ARG A 24 -7.89 -1.97 -27.53
N PRO A 25 -7.60 -0.98 -26.67
CA PRO A 25 -6.70 0.10 -27.05
C PRO A 25 -5.35 -0.55 -27.42
N ILE A 26 -4.90 -0.30 -28.63
CA ILE A 26 -3.56 -0.66 -29.10
C ILE A 26 -2.62 0.16 -28.21
N PHE A 27 -1.93 -0.47 -27.27
CA PHE A 27 -0.88 0.17 -26.49
C PHE A 27 0.19 0.63 -27.48
N LYS A 28 0.24 1.94 -27.73
CA LYS A 28 1.29 2.56 -28.51
C LYS A 28 2.64 2.28 -27.88
N THR A 29 3.64 2.01 -28.70
CA THR A 29 5.03 1.81 -28.27
C THR A 29 5.56 3.06 -27.54
N LYS A 30 6.53 2.89 -26.65
CA LYS A 30 7.11 3.88 -25.74
C LYS A 30 7.53 5.21 -26.40
N THR A 31 7.64 5.25 -27.74
CA THR A 31 8.07 6.39 -28.55
C THR A 31 6.98 7.44 -28.86
N ASP A 32 5.70 7.17 -28.55
CA ASP A 32 4.58 8.06 -28.90
C ASP A 32 3.84 8.66 -27.67
N MET A 33 4.31 8.43 -26.46
CA MET A 33 3.65 9.01 -25.28
C MET A 33 4.06 10.47 -25.11
N LYS A 34 3.08 11.37 -25.23
CA LYS A 34 3.24 12.78 -24.91
C LYS A 34 3.79 12.94 -23.50
N GLU A 35 4.78 13.79 -23.30
CA GLU A 35 5.32 14.09 -22.00
C GLU A 35 4.22 14.62 -21.06
N LEU A 36 4.10 14.03 -19.88
CA LEU A 36 3.05 14.37 -18.90
C LEU A 36 3.46 15.56 -18.04
N LYS A 37 4.77 15.71 -17.77
CA LYS A 37 5.32 16.69 -16.86
C LYS A 37 4.92 18.13 -17.20
N GLY A 38 4.46 18.88 -16.22
CA GLY A 38 4.03 20.28 -16.35
C GLY A 38 2.66 20.49 -16.99
N THR A 39 1.94 19.42 -17.35
CA THR A 39 0.62 19.53 -17.98
C THR A 39 -0.52 19.65 -16.97
N LYS A 40 -1.71 20.10 -17.45
CA LYS A 40 -2.94 20.04 -16.64
C LYS A 40 -3.33 18.59 -16.32
N THR A 41 -3.03 17.66 -17.21
CA THR A 41 -3.31 16.23 -17.01
C THR A 41 -2.50 15.67 -15.86
N GLU A 42 -1.23 16.06 -15.69
CA GLU A 42 -0.43 15.69 -14.52
C GLU A 42 -1.09 16.17 -13.21
N LYS A 43 -1.49 17.44 -13.15
CA LYS A 43 -2.18 18.00 -11.97
C LYS A 43 -3.50 17.26 -11.68
N ASN A 44 -4.28 16.96 -12.71
CA ASN A 44 -5.52 16.19 -12.56
C ASN A 44 -5.26 14.76 -12.04
N LEU A 45 -4.17 14.11 -12.48
CA LEU A 45 -3.77 12.80 -11.98
C LEU A 45 -3.33 12.85 -10.51
N MET A 46 -2.60 13.89 -10.12
CA MET A 46 -2.24 14.11 -8.71
C MET A 46 -3.46 14.32 -7.84
N GLU A 47 -4.42 15.15 -8.28
CA GLU A 47 -5.68 15.39 -7.58
C GLU A 47 -6.53 14.11 -7.48
N ALA A 48 -6.64 13.35 -8.57
CA ALA A 48 -7.35 12.08 -8.58
C ALA A 48 -6.68 11.05 -7.64
N PHE A 49 -5.35 10.91 -7.69
CA PHE A 49 -4.60 10.03 -6.77
C PHE A 49 -4.84 10.41 -5.30
N ALA A 50 -4.81 11.71 -4.98
CA ALA A 50 -5.07 12.20 -3.62
C ALA A 50 -6.52 11.90 -3.20
N GLY A 51 -7.50 12.17 -4.06
CA GLY A 51 -8.93 11.94 -3.80
C GLY A 51 -9.23 10.46 -3.50
N GLU A 52 -8.77 9.55 -4.36
CA GLU A 52 -8.96 8.11 -4.19
C GLU A 52 -8.25 7.57 -2.94
N SER A 53 -7.05 8.08 -2.64
CA SER A 53 -6.29 7.70 -1.44
C SER A 53 -7.04 8.12 -0.16
N GLN A 54 -7.65 9.31 -0.15
CA GLN A 54 -8.49 9.78 0.96
C GLN A 54 -9.77 8.96 1.08
N ALA A 55 -10.46 8.69 -0.04
CA ALA A 55 -11.68 7.89 -0.08
C ALA A 55 -11.43 6.49 0.50
N ARG A 56 -10.35 5.81 0.06
CA ARG A 56 -9.93 4.52 0.59
C ARG A 56 -9.81 4.53 2.12
N ASN A 57 -9.11 5.51 2.67
CA ASN A 57 -8.91 5.59 4.11
C ASN A 57 -10.22 5.88 4.86
N LYS A 58 -11.02 6.84 4.38
CA LYS A 58 -12.33 7.18 4.96
C LYS A 58 -13.26 5.97 4.99
N TYR A 59 -13.36 5.22 3.90
CA TYR A 59 -14.24 4.04 3.84
C TYR A 59 -13.79 2.91 4.76
N SER A 60 -12.49 2.74 4.98
CA SER A 60 -11.97 1.81 5.99
C SER A 60 -12.39 2.23 7.41
N TYR A 61 -12.39 3.54 7.71
CA TYR A 61 -12.86 4.07 9.00
C TYR A 61 -14.38 3.91 9.14
N TYR A 62 -15.15 4.16 8.08
CA TYR A 62 -16.60 3.99 8.08
C TYR A 62 -17.00 2.51 8.23
N ALA A 63 -16.27 1.59 7.61
CA ALA A 63 -16.45 0.15 7.81
C ALA A 63 -16.25 -0.24 9.28
N SER A 64 -15.20 0.28 9.92
CA SER A 64 -14.95 0.05 11.35
C SER A 64 -16.10 0.55 12.22
N GLN A 65 -16.65 1.73 11.94
CA GLN A 65 -17.79 2.27 12.67
C GLN A 65 -19.06 1.44 12.42
N ALA A 66 -19.34 1.08 11.17
CA ALA A 66 -20.52 0.27 10.82
C ALA A 66 -20.52 -1.12 11.53
N LYS A 67 -19.33 -1.72 11.72
CA LYS A 67 -19.18 -2.95 12.53
C LYS A 67 -19.58 -2.73 13.99
N LYS A 68 -19.14 -1.61 14.60
CA LYS A 68 -19.49 -1.26 15.99
C LYS A 68 -20.98 -1.01 16.14
N ASP A 69 -21.62 -0.41 15.14
CA ASP A 69 -23.05 -0.12 15.12
C ASP A 69 -23.93 -1.38 14.78
N GLY A 70 -23.28 -2.53 14.48
CA GLY A 70 -23.96 -3.80 14.19
C GLY A 70 -24.38 -3.98 12.72
N TYR A 71 -23.93 -3.12 11.81
CA TYR A 71 -24.29 -3.15 10.38
C TYR A 71 -23.23 -3.88 9.54
N GLN A 72 -23.11 -5.20 9.70
CA GLN A 72 -22.06 -6.00 9.05
C GLN A 72 -22.10 -5.93 7.51
N GLN A 73 -23.29 -5.91 6.89
CA GLN A 73 -23.41 -5.78 5.45
C GLN A 73 -22.92 -4.42 4.96
N ILE A 74 -23.25 -3.33 5.65
CA ILE A 74 -22.77 -1.98 5.32
C ILE A 74 -21.25 -1.90 5.46
N ALA A 75 -20.70 -2.48 6.53
CA ALA A 75 -19.26 -2.55 6.74
C ALA A 75 -18.55 -3.27 5.58
N ALA A 76 -19.08 -4.43 5.15
CA ALA A 76 -18.53 -5.18 4.02
C ALA A 76 -18.53 -4.37 2.70
N LEU A 77 -19.60 -3.63 2.44
CA LEU A 77 -19.69 -2.75 1.25
C LEU A 77 -18.69 -1.59 1.31
N PHE A 78 -18.46 -1.00 2.49
CA PHE A 78 -17.39 0.00 2.65
C PHE A 78 -16.01 -0.60 2.44
N GLU A 79 -15.74 -1.81 2.94
CA GLU A 79 -14.44 -2.49 2.73
C GLU A 79 -14.20 -2.82 1.25
N GLU A 80 -15.23 -3.31 0.55
CA GLU A 80 -15.19 -3.57 -0.89
C GLU A 80 -14.88 -2.29 -1.67
N THR A 81 -15.62 -1.20 -1.39
CA THR A 81 -15.40 0.09 -2.04
C THR A 81 -14.00 0.63 -1.73
N ALA A 82 -13.54 0.56 -0.48
CA ALA A 82 -12.17 0.96 -0.13
C ALA A 82 -11.10 0.18 -0.92
N ALA A 83 -11.34 -1.12 -1.19
CA ALA A 83 -10.45 -1.91 -2.04
C ALA A 83 -10.48 -1.45 -3.51
N ASN A 84 -11.63 -1.03 -4.03
CA ASN A 84 -11.76 -0.46 -5.37
C ASN A 84 -11.01 0.87 -5.48
N GLU A 85 -11.17 1.79 -4.52
CA GLU A 85 -10.48 3.08 -4.51
C GLU A 85 -8.95 2.93 -4.44
N LYS A 86 -8.46 1.90 -3.75
CA LYS A 86 -7.03 1.55 -3.79
C LYS A 86 -6.55 1.23 -5.21
N GLU A 87 -7.33 0.49 -5.99
CA GLU A 87 -6.94 0.16 -7.37
C GLU A 87 -7.07 1.36 -8.31
N HIS A 88 -8.05 2.26 -8.09
CA HIS A 88 -8.14 3.53 -8.80
C HIS A 88 -6.91 4.41 -8.51
N ALA A 89 -6.58 4.63 -7.24
CA ALA A 89 -5.37 5.37 -6.84
C ALA A 89 -4.10 4.80 -7.46
N LYS A 90 -3.94 3.47 -7.46
CA LYS A 90 -2.81 2.78 -8.06
C LYS A 90 -2.73 2.98 -9.58
N LEU A 91 -3.88 3.09 -10.27
CA LEU A 91 -3.92 3.39 -11.69
C LEU A 91 -3.33 4.78 -11.98
N TRP A 92 -3.78 5.80 -11.25
CA TRP A 92 -3.28 7.18 -11.39
C TRP A 92 -1.81 7.31 -10.99
N PHE A 93 -1.41 6.65 -9.90
CA PHE A 93 -0.02 6.59 -9.45
C PHE A 93 0.91 6.01 -10.52
N LYS A 94 0.52 4.93 -11.21
CA LYS A 94 1.32 4.37 -12.31
C LYS A 94 1.56 5.36 -13.43
N TYR A 95 0.55 6.15 -13.83
CA TYR A 95 0.74 7.20 -14.84
C TYR A 95 1.71 8.27 -14.38
N LEU A 96 1.61 8.71 -13.12
CA LEU A 96 2.54 9.66 -12.52
C LEU A 96 3.97 9.12 -12.46
N GLN A 97 4.13 7.81 -12.31
CA GLN A 97 5.42 7.12 -12.30
C GLN A 97 5.93 6.68 -13.69
N GLY A 98 5.34 7.17 -14.77
CA GLY A 98 5.75 6.83 -16.14
C GLY A 98 5.26 5.46 -16.63
N GLY A 99 4.16 4.96 -16.08
CA GLY A 99 3.42 3.79 -16.56
C GLY A 99 3.53 2.53 -15.69
N ALA A 100 4.45 2.48 -14.72
CA ALA A 100 4.62 1.33 -13.83
C ALA A 100 5.09 1.76 -12.44
N ILE A 101 4.84 0.91 -11.44
CA ILE A 101 5.50 1.02 -10.13
C ILE A 101 6.98 0.70 -10.32
N LYS A 102 7.84 1.51 -9.75
CA LYS A 102 9.30 1.41 -9.90
C LYS A 102 9.88 0.16 -9.21
N SER A 103 11.17 -0.04 -9.34
CA SER A 103 11.89 -1.10 -8.63
C SER A 103 11.86 -0.91 -7.11
N THR A 104 12.10 -1.97 -6.34
CA THR A 104 12.16 -1.90 -4.87
C THR A 104 13.20 -0.87 -4.39
N VAL A 105 14.35 -0.78 -5.05
CA VAL A 105 15.40 0.19 -4.72
C VAL A 105 14.91 1.62 -4.93
N GLU A 106 14.29 1.91 -6.08
CA GLU A 106 13.73 3.24 -6.38
C GLU A 106 12.59 3.59 -5.41
N ASN A 107 11.71 2.63 -5.10
CA ASN A 107 10.61 2.84 -4.16
C ASN A 107 11.09 3.07 -2.72
N LEU A 108 12.20 2.43 -2.29
CA LEU A 108 12.79 2.70 -0.98
C LEU A 108 13.39 4.09 -0.89
N LYS A 109 14.00 4.59 -1.98
CA LYS A 109 14.50 5.96 -2.06
C LYS A 109 13.37 6.98 -2.00
N ASP A 110 12.34 6.79 -2.83
CA ASP A 110 11.15 7.65 -2.87
C ASP A 110 10.44 7.70 -1.50
N ALA A 111 10.28 6.54 -0.85
CA ALA A 111 9.69 6.46 0.48
C ALA A 111 10.54 7.20 1.52
N ALA A 112 11.86 6.97 1.56
CA ALA A 112 12.75 7.66 2.50
C ALA A 112 12.73 9.18 2.30
N GLU A 113 12.73 9.66 1.04
CA GLU A 113 12.63 11.09 0.71
C GLU A 113 11.28 11.67 1.16
N GLY A 114 10.18 10.94 0.99
CA GLY A 114 8.85 11.32 1.46
C GLY A 114 8.80 11.49 2.97
N GLU A 115 9.20 10.46 3.72
CA GLU A 115 9.25 10.51 5.19
C GLU A 115 10.18 11.62 5.70
N ASN A 116 11.34 11.82 5.06
CA ASN A 116 12.25 12.92 5.39
C ASN A 116 11.55 14.27 5.27
N TYR A 117 10.85 14.53 4.15
CA TYR A 117 10.09 15.76 3.96
C TYR A 117 8.99 15.93 5.02
N GLU A 118 8.31 14.85 5.38
CA GLU A 118 7.22 14.89 6.36
C GLU A 118 7.72 15.32 7.74
N TRP A 119 8.80 14.76 8.26
CA TRP A 119 9.27 15.10 9.59
C TRP A 119 10.15 16.36 9.65
N THR A 120 10.91 16.68 8.59
CA THR A 120 11.80 17.86 8.59
C THR A 120 11.08 19.16 8.24
N ASN A 121 10.00 19.09 7.45
CA ASN A 121 9.34 20.26 6.87
C ASN A 121 7.84 20.31 7.18
N MET A 122 7.09 19.32 6.73
CA MET A 122 5.63 19.34 6.74
C MET A 122 5.06 19.41 8.16
N TYR A 123 5.36 18.43 9.00
CA TYR A 123 4.84 18.38 10.37
C TYR A 123 5.44 19.43 11.29
N ASP A 124 6.71 19.81 11.10
CA ASP A 124 7.32 20.89 11.88
C ASP A 124 6.59 22.22 11.66
N ARG A 125 6.33 22.57 10.39
CA ARG A 125 5.54 23.75 10.04
C ARG A 125 4.11 23.68 10.56
N MET A 126 3.42 22.56 10.29
CA MET A 126 2.02 22.39 10.71
C MET A 126 1.86 22.43 12.23
N ALA A 127 2.79 21.88 12.99
CA ALA A 127 2.74 21.89 14.44
C ALA A 127 2.94 23.32 15.01
N ARG A 128 3.81 24.13 14.40
CA ARG A 128 3.98 25.54 14.78
C ARG A 128 2.71 26.35 14.48
N GLU A 129 2.16 26.20 13.29
CA GLU A 129 0.92 26.87 12.88
C GLU A 129 -0.24 26.49 13.83
N ALA A 130 -0.36 25.22 14.21
CA ALA A 130 -1.38 24.76 15.15
C ALA A 130 -1.19 25.35 16.56
N ASP A 131 0.04 25.52 17.04
CA ASP A 131 0.30 26.19 18.32
C ASP A 131 -0.03 27.66 18.28
N GLU A 132 0.30 28.36 17.19
CA GLU A 132 -0.01 29.77 16.98
C GLU A 132 -1.54 30.04 16.97
N GLU A 133 -2.31 29.06 16.44
CA GLU A 133 -3.78 29.10 16.44
C GLU A 133 -4.41 28.60 17.76
N GLY A 134 -3.61 28.13 18.72
CA GLY A 134 -4.08 27.64 20.03
C GLY A 134 -4.49 26.16 20.06
N PHE A 135 -4.22 25.38 19.01
CA PHE A 135 -4.50 23.94 18.94
C PHE A 135 -3.35 23.09 19.48
N HIS A 136 -2.93 23.32 20.72
CA HIS A 136 -1.72 22.72 21.33
C HIS A 136 -1.77 21.19 21.37
N GLU A 137 -2.93 20.57 21.58
CA GLU A 137 -3.08 19.12 21.55
C GLU A 137 -2.79 18.56 20.14
N ILE A 138 -3.29 19.22 19.10
CA ILE A 138 -3.05 18.83 17.70
C ILE A 138 -1.57 19.01 17.37
N ALA A 139 -0.97 20.13 17.76
CA ALA A 139 0.46 20.40 17.58
C ALA A 139 1.35 19.32 18.23
N ALA A 140 1.02 18.92 19.47
CA ALA A 140 1.73 17.84 20.16
C ALA A 140 1.62 16.49 19.41
N LYS A 141 0.44 16.16 18.87
CA LYS A 141 0.25 14.94 18.05
C LYS A 141 1.02 15.00 16.73
N MET A 142 1.04 16.15 16.06
CA MET A 142 1.85 16.36 14.84
C MET A 142 3.33 16.13 15.09
N ARG A 143 3.89 16.64 16.21
CA ARG A 143 5.28 16.37 16.59
C ARG A 143 5.52 14.90 16.93
N GLY A 144 4.55 14.23 17.56
CA GLY A 144 4.61 12.80 17.83
C GLY A 144 4.67 11.99 16.53
N VAL A 145 3.84 12.34 15.54
CA VAL A 145 3.86 11.70 14.22
C VAL A 145 5.20 11.98 13.51
N ALA A 146 5.68 13.24 13.51
CA ALA A 146 6.99 13.57 12.93
C ALA A 146 8.13 12.68 13.46
N ALA A 147 8.12 12.35 14.75
CA ALA A 147 9.12 11.44 15.33
C ALA A 147 8.98 9.99 14.80
N ILE A 148 7.77 9.57 14.46
CA ILE A 148 7.50 8.26 13.85
C ILE A 148 7.99 8.25 12.39
N GLU A 149 7.73 9.31 11.61
CA GLU A 149 8.15 9.39 10.21
C GLU A 149 9.67 9.43 10.09
N LYS A 150 10.38 10.02 11.07
CA LYS A 150 11.84 9.90 11.16
C LYS A 150 12.30 8.45 11.33
N ALA A 151 11.63 7.67 12.17
CA ALA A 151 11.94 6.24 12.34
C ALA A 151 11.60 5.42 11.08
N HIS A 152 10.58 5.81 10.31
CA HIS A 152 10.26 5.21 9.01
C HIS A 152 11.36 5.49 7.99
N GLU A 153 11.84 6.74 7.87
CA GLU A 153 12.97 7.09 7.00
C GLU A 153 14.20 6.24 7.33
N GLU A 154 14.62 6.22 8.60
CA GLU A 154 15.77 5.43 9.06
C GLU A 154 15.63 3.94 8.68
N ARG A 155 14.42 3.39 8.81
CA ARG A 155 14.10 2.01 8.40
C ARG A 155 14.28 1.81 6.90
N TYR A 156 13.72 2.68 6.07
CA TYR A 156 13.83 2.57 4.60
C TYR A 156 15.26 2.74 4.13
N LEU A 157 16.02 3.66 4.69
CA LEU A 157 17.45 3.83 4.40
C LEU A 157 18.26 2.60 4.79
N LYS A 158 17.95 1.97 5.93
CA LYS A 158 18.61 0.73 6.36
C LYS A 158 18.30 -0.44 5.43
N LEU A 159 17.04 -0.57 4.98
CA LEU A 159 16.64 -1.60 4.01
C LEU A 159 17.31 -1.38 2.65
N LEU A 160 17.39 -0.15 2.19
CA LEU A 160 18.11 0.23 0.98
C LEU A 160 19.59 -0.15 1.07
N GLN A 161 20.25 0.23 2.16
CA GLN A 161 21.65 -0.13 2.43
C GLN A 161 21.86 -1.65 2.40
N ASN A 162 20.95 -2.43 3.00
CA ASN A 162 21.05 -3.89 2.99
C ASN A 162 21.01 -4.47 1.57
N ILE A 163 20.19 -3.87 0.68
CA ILE A 163 20.14 -4.29 -0.73
C ILE A 163 21.42 -3.90 -1.45
N GLU A 164 21.88 -2.66 -1.31
CA GLU A 164 23.07 -2.13 -1.99
C GLU A 164 24.35 -2.88 -1.56
N GLN A 165 24.42 -3.32 -0.32
CA GLN A 165 25.53 -4.13 0.22
C GLN A 165 25.38 -5.63 -0.06
N GLY A 166 24.28 -6.09 -0.63
CA GLY A 166 24.03 -7.52 -0.89
C GLY A 166 23.85 -8.37 0.38
N ILE A 167 23.47 -7.73 1.50
CA ILE A 167 23.38 -8.40 2.81
C ILE A 167 21.95 -8.74 3.24
N VAL A 168 20.97 -8.67 2.34
CA VAL A 168 19.59 -9.05 2.66
C VAL A 168 19.49 -10.51 3.10
N PHE A 169 20.20 -11.40 2.40
CA PHE A 169 20.19 -12.85 2.62
C PHE A 169 21.56 -13.40 3.04
N SER A 170 22.50 -12.54 3.41
CA SER A 170 23.82 -12.91 3.91
C SER A 170 24.29 -11.95 5.00
N ARG A 171 25.17 -12.42 5.88
CA ARG A 171 25.80 -11.63 6.95
C ARG A 171 27.26 -12.09 7.14
N GLU A 172 28.08 -11.25 7.74
CA GLU A 172 29.50 -11.58 8.01
C GLU A 172 29.67 -12.67 9.06
N GLY A 173 28.68 -12.90 9.92
CA GLY A 173 28.70 -13.91 10.98
C GLY A 173 27.51 -14.83 10.93
N ASP A 174 27.53 -15.86 11.79
CA ASP A 174 26.39 -16.75 11.95
C ASP A 174 25.15 -15.98 12.34
N THR A 175 24.12 -16.14 11.55
CA THR A 175 22.83 -15.47 11.68
C THR A 175 21.74 -16.51 11.72
N VAL A 176 20.75 -16.31 12.55
CA VAL A 176 19.56 -17.14 12.61
C VAL A 176 18.58 -16.67 11.54
N TRP A 177 18.31 -17.53 10.57
CA TRP A 177 17.38 -17.30 9.46
C TRP A 177 16.09 -18.04 9.69
N GLN A 178 14.95 -17.41 9.41
CA GLN A 178 13.63 -18.02 9.50
C GLN A 178 12.91 -17.95 8.15
N CYS A 179 12.34 -19.08 7.73
CA CYS A 179 11.44 -19.11 6.59
C CYS A 179 10.07 -18.57 6.95
N ARG A 180 9.64 -17.46 6.36
CA ARG A 180 8.35 -16.79 6.60
C ARG A 180 7.14 -17.65 6.25
N ASN A 181 7.30 -18.68 5.39
CA ASN A 181 6.20 -19.54 5.00
C ASN A 181 5.93 -20.66 6.01
N CYS A 182 6.98 -21.37 6.48
CA CYS A 182 6.80 -22.56 7.31
C CYS A 182 7.45 -22.47 8.69
N GLY A 183 8.13 -21.38 9.02
CA GLY A 183 8.80 -21.21 10.32
C GLY A 183 10.13 -21.97 10.47
N HIS A 184 10.62 -22.66 9.41
CA HIS A 184 11.91 -23.37 9.48
C HIS A 184 13.04 -22.41 9.83
N ILE A 185 13.82 -22.76 10.85
CA ILE A 185 14.97 -21.99 11.36
C ILE A 185 16.26 -22.70 10.97
N VAL A 186 17.26 -21.92 10.54
CA VAL A 186 18.60 -22.39 10.21
C VAL A 186 19.62 -21.33 10.62
N VAL A 187 20.81 -21.79 11.07
CA VAL A 187 21.91 -20.88 11.44
C VAL A 187 23.01 -20.97 10.37
N GLY A 188 23.55 -19.83 9.99
CA GLY A 188 24.64 -19.72 9.05
C GLY A 188 24.85 -18.31 8.53
N THR A 189 25.90 -18.08 7.76
CA THR A 189 26.22 -16.76 7.19
C THR A 189 25.31 -16.37 6.03
N LYS A 190 24.57 -17.32 5.44
CA LYS A 190 23.67 -17.10 4.30
C LYS A 190 22.38 -17.89 4.47
N ALA A 191 21.25 -17.26 4.17
CA ALA A 191 19.97 -17.94 4.07
C ALA A 191 20.00 -18.98 2.94
N PRO A 192 19.38 -20.17 3.11
CA PRO A 192 19.30 -21.20 2.07
C PRO A 192 18.66 -20.66 0.78
N GLU A 193 19.14 -21.09 -0.38
CA GLU A 193 18.54 -20.72 -1.68
C GLU A 193 17.13 -21.27 -1.84
N VAL A 194 16.87 -22.43 -1.22
CA VAL A 194 15.55 -23.08 -1.17
C VAL A 194 15.35 -23.62 0.25
N CYS A 195 14.17 -23.37 0.82
CA CYS A 195 13.82 -23.92 2.12
C CYS A 195 13.73 -25.45 2.06
N PRO A 196 14.47 -26.19 2.88
CA PRO A 196 14.50 -27.66 2.81
C PRO A 196 13.21 -28.31 3.30
N VAL A 197 12.32 -27.56 3.96
CA VAL A 197 11.06 -28.06 4.51
C VAL A 197 9.89 -27.82 3.56
N CYS A 198 9.77 -26.60 2.99
CA CYS A 198 8.59 -26.23 2.21
C CYS A 198 8.88 -25.82 0.76
N ASN A 199 10.14 -25.94 0.31
CA ASN A 199 10.60 -25.65 -1.04
C ASN A 199 10.37 -24.20 -1.52
N HIS A 200 10.11 -23.25 -0.61
CA HIS A 200 10.03 -21.83 -0.97
C HIS A 200 11.44 -21.27 -1.23
N PRO A 201 11.59 -20.32 -2.17
CA PRO A 201 12.89 -19.74 -2.50
C PRO A 201 13.45 -18.88 -1.37
N GLN A 202 14.74 -18.55 -1.46
CA GLN A 202 15.50 -17.73 -0.51
C GLN A 202 14.77 -16.42 -0.14
N SER A 203 13.99 -15.84 -1.05
CA SER A 203 13.19 -14.62 -0.82
C SER A 203 12.16 -14.72 0.32
N TYR A 204 11.89 -15.95 0.79
CA TYR A 204 11.03 -16.19 1.94
C TYR A 204 11.79 -16.22 3.28
N PHE A 205 13.12 -16.13 3.26
CA PHE A 205 13.88 -16.05 4.51
C PHE A 205 14.03 -14.60 5.00
N GLU A 206 14.05 -14.48 6.31
CA GLU A 206 14.37 -13.24 7.02
C GLU A 206 15.30 -13.56 8.20
N VAL A 207 15.94 -12.53 8.74
CA VAL A 207 16.68 -12.66 10.00
C VAL A 207 15.65 -12.88 11.11
N HIS A 208 15.79 -14.01 11.82
CA HIS A 208 14.92 -14.33 12.94
C HIS A 208 15.11 -13.31 14.08
N GLN A 209 14.03 -12.82 14.64
CA GLN A 209 14.01 -11.91 15.77
C GLN A 209 13.08 -12.44 16.88
N GLU A 210 13.61 -12.54 18.08
CA GLU A 210 12.84 -12.79 19.29
C GLU A 210 12.59 -11.43 19.97
N ASN A 211 11.35 -10.99 20.00
CA ASN A 211 10.95 -9.68 20.55
C ASN A 211 9.83 -9.79 21.60
N TYR A 212 9.73 -10.96 22.25
CA TYR A 212 8.75 -11.31 23.29
C TYR A 212 9.44 -11.70 24.58
#